data_d7bd449b0dcc97384750bbc5387e8832
#
_entry.id   d7bd449b0dcc97384750bbc5387e8832
#
_cell.length_a   1.000
_cell.length_b   1.000
_cell.length_c   1.000
_cell.angle_alpha   90.00
_cell.angle_beta   90.00
_cell.angle_gamma   90.00
#
_symmetry.space_group_name_H-M   'P 1'
#
loop_
_entity.id
_entity.type
_entity.pdbx_description
1 polymer ?
#
loop_
_entity_poly.entity_id
_entity_poly.type
_entity_poly.pdbx_seq_one_letter_code
_entity_poly.pdbx_strand_id
1 'polypeptide(L)'
;ISATGDAWRRYGANPLSNAVSNMIATATSEQAAIAAMTDTERTTYFANNPGAETLSGLGTLNASDFNATTSSGMENLAKLGAYDSGQVASYLASSNLKPNVDRASGSTDSQKANGVALAVALSGDEYRVDIGSTPLGQDLNTVVGGVKWSPKLTNYLSLIFTGERRSLTDSLLSWVGLKDSYSGKTWGQVTKNGGTLQLSYDDGDAGFYVGGGGYSYLGQNVASNTSINANAGVYLRPYHDEYR
;
A
#
# COMPACT_ATOMS: atom_id res chain seq x y z
N ILE A 1 -14.95 -5.11 6.78
CA ILE A 1 -14.27 -4.26 7.78
C ILE A 1 -13.15 -3.46 7.13
N SER A 2 -12.34 -4.04 6.24
CA SER A 2 -11.24 -3.34 5.57
C SER A 2 -11.74 -2.28 4.58
N ALA A 3 -12.73 -2.57 3.74
CA ALA A 3 -13.27 -1.64 2.76
C ALA A 3 -13.91 -0.41 3.41
N THR A 4 -14.62 -0.61 4.52
CA THR A 4 -15.20 0.48 5.31
C THR A 4 -14.11 1.34 5.95
N GLY A 5 -13.08 0.72 6.54
CA GLY A 5 -11.95 1.43 7.13
C GLY A 5 -11.13 2.21 6.10
N ASP A 6 -10.99 1.71 4.89
CA ASP A 6 -10.27 2.39 3.82
C ASP A 6 -11.09 3.52 3.21
N ALA A 7 -12.42 3.36 3.09
CA ALA A 7 -13.31 4.44 2.72
C ALA A 7 -13.25 5.58 3.75
N TRP A 8 -13.28 5.27 5.04
CA TRP A 8 -13.12 6.25 6.11
C TRP A 8 -11.79 7.00 6.05
N ARG A 9 -10.69 6.30 5.80
CA ARG A 9 -9.37 6.93 5.65
C ARG A 9 -9.23 7.80 4.42
N ARG A 10 -9.83 7.41 3.30
CA ARG A 10 -9.69 8.12 2.02
C ARG A 10 -10.67 9.28 1.84
N TYR A 11 -11.87 9.15 2.39
CA TYR A 11 -12.96 10.10 2.17
C TYR A 11 -13.38 10.86 3.42
N GLY A 12 -12.70 10.59 4.51
CA GLY A 12 -13.22 10.73 5.85
C GLY A 12 -13.23 12.10 6.43
N ALA A 13 -12.70 13.13 5.96
CA ALA A 13 -12.70 14.33 6.82
C ALA A 13 -13.92 15.24 6.63
N ASN A 14 -14.39 15.50 5.42
CA ASN A 14 -15.34 16.60 5.22
C ASN A 14 -16.85 16.30 5.33
N PRO A 15 -17.40 15.18 4.88
CA PRO A 15 -18.82 14.89 5.08
C PRO A 15 -19.15 14.44 6.51
N LEU A 16 -18.21 13.74 7.14
CA LEU A 16 -18.37 13.32 8.54
C LEU A 16 -18.21 14.45 9.55
N SER A 17 -17.36 15.44 9.27
CA SER A 17 -17.15 16.52 10.23
C SER A 17 -18.43 17.33 10.48
N ASN A 18 -19.20 17.63 9.44
CA ASN A 18 -20.48 18.33 9.60
C ASN A 18 -21.54 17.46 10.27
N ALA A 19 -21.59 16.16 9.91
CA ALA A 19 -22.50 15.22 10.52
C ALA A 19 -22.17 15.02 12.01
N VAL A 20 -20.91 14.75 12.33
CA VAL A 20 -20.43 14.60 13.71
C VAL A 20 -20.60 15.90 14.48
N SER A 21 -20.32 17.06 13.89
CA SER A 21 -20.51 18.36 14.55
C SER A 21 -21.98 18.61 14.90
N ASN A 22 -22.89 18.28 14.02
CA ASN A 22 -24.33 18.43 14.30
C ASN A 22 -24.81 17.43 15.38
N MET A 23 -24.34 16.18 15.31
CA MET A 23 -24.64 15.19 16.36
C MET A 23 -24.08 15.60 17.73
N ILE A 24 -22.85 16.14 17.77
CA ILE A 24 -22.24 16.67 18.98
C ILE A 24 -23.05 17.85 19.51
N ALA A 25 -23.48 18.78 18.66
CA ALA A 25 -24.30 19.92 19.08
C ALA A 25 -25.63 19.46 19.67
N THR A 26 -26.30 18.49 19.04
CA THR A 26 -27.54 17.90 19.55
C THR A 26 -27.30 17.18 20.89
N ALA A 27 -26.28 16.35 20.97
CA ALA A 27 -25.91 15.63 22.18
C ALA A 27 -25.50 16.56 23.32
N THR A 28 -24.80 17.65 23.05
CA THR A 28 -24.44 18.68 24.04
C THR A 28 -25.67 19.39 24.58
N SER A 29 -26.62 19.74 23.70
CA SER A 29 -27.90 20.33 24.12
C SER A 29 -28.69 19.38 24.99
N GLU A 30 -28.72 18.09 24.65
CA GLU A 30 -29.39 17.05 25.42
C GLU A 30 -28.73 16.80 26.78
N GLN A 31 -27.40 16.77 26.83
CA GLN A 31 -26.66 16.71 28.11
C GLN A 31 -27.01 17.90 29.02
N ALA A 32 -27.10 19.09 28.48
CA ALA A 32 -27.47 20.26 29.26
C ALA A 32 -28.91 20.16 29.81
N ALA A 33 -29.84 19.64 29.00
CA ALA A 33 -31.21 19.39 29.41
C ALA A 33 -31.28 18.31 30.52
N ILE A 34 -30.55 17.21 30.37
CA ILE A 34 -30.46 16.14 31.38
C ILE A 34 -29.84 16.65 32.70
N ALA A 35 -28.80 17.50 32.61
CA ALA A 35 -28.16 18.06 33.79
C ALA A 35 -29.08 19.01 34.57
N ALA A 36 -30.03 19.64 33.92
CA ALA A 36 -31.00 20.53 34.53
C ALA A 36 -32.21 19.77 35.19
N MET A 37 -32.38 18.49 34.93
CA MET A 37 -33.44 17.65 35.47
C MET A 37 -33.17 17.28 36.93
N THR A 38 -34.23 17.16 37.70
CA THR A 38 -34.19 16.52 39.03
C THR A 38 -33.91 15.01 38.88
N ASP A 39 -33.49 14.38 39.99
CA ASP A 39 -33.17 12.92 39.94
C ASP A 39 -34.37 12.08 39.54
N THR A 40 -35.59 12.47 39.95
CA THR A 40 -36.84 11.77 39.60
C THR A 40 -37.17 11.95 38.11
N GLU A 41 -37.04 13.14 37.58
CA GLU A 41 -37.27 13.44 36.19
C GLU A 41 -36.23 12.71 35.31
N ARG A 42 -34.97 12.69 35.73
CA ARG A 42 -33.88 12.00 35.05
C ARG A 42 -34.10 10.51 34.96
N THR A 43 -34.54 9.90 36.09
CA THR A 43 -34.86 8.46 36.13
C THR A 43 -36.00 8.12 35.16
N THR A 44 -37.06 8.94 35.17
CA THR A 44 -38.19 8.77 34.25
C THR A 44 -37.77 9.00 32.78
N TYR A 45 -36.92 9.99 32.55
CA TYR A 45 -36.41 10.29 31.23
C TYR A 45 -35.58 9.14 30.66
N PHE A 46 -34.65 8.57 31.45
CA PHE A 46 -33.81 7.45 30.99
C PHE A 46 -34.61 6.16 30.77
N ALA A 47 -35.68 5.92 31.55
CA ALA A 47 -36.57 4.80 31.30
C ALA A 47 -37.27 4.89 29.95
N ASN A 48 -37.58 6.09 29.50
CA ASN A 48 -38.21 6.34 28.20
C ASN A 48 -37.22 6.54 27.05
N ASN A 49 -35.98 6.86 27.37
CA ASN A 49 -34.88 7.12 26.41
C ASN A 49 -33.60 6.37 26.81
N PRO A 50 -33.55 5.05 26.64
CA PRO A 50 -32.47 4.21 27.18
C PRO A 50 -31.08 4.55 26.65
N GLY A 51 -30.98 5.22 25.48
CA GLY A 51 -29.71 5.72 24.94
C GLY A 51 -29.20 6.99 25.62
N ALA A 52 -30.08 7.76 26.27
CA ALA A 52 -29.73 9.07 26.86
C ALA A 52 -28.80 8.93 28.09
N GLU A 53 -28.85 7.80 28.80
CA GLU A 53 -27.93 7.51 29.90
C GLU A 53 -26.47 7.48 29.47
N THR A 54 -26.21 7.00 28.26
CA THR A 54 -24.86 6.92 27.67
C THR A 54 -24.24 8.29 27.44
N LEU A 55 -25.06 9.32 27.21
CA LEU A 55 -24.60 10.69 27.07
C LEU A 55 -24.05 11.29 28.36
N SER A 56 -24.64 10.95 29.52
CA SER A 56 -24.19 11.48 30.80
C SER A 56 -22.77 11.04 31.15
N GLY A 57 -22.29 9.92 30.59
CA GLY A 57 -20.94 9.40 30.77
C GLY A 57 -19.90 9.93 29.79
N LEU A 58 -20.29 10.75 28.80
CA LEU A 58 -19.36 11.24 27.78
C LEU A 58 -18.56 12.50 28.16
N GLY A 59 -18.86 13.12 29.31
CA GLY A 59 -18.21 14.38 29.70
C GLY A 59 -18.50 15.53 28.72
N THR A 60 -17.65 16.53 28.72
CA THR A 60 -17.75 17.66 27.77
C THR A 60 -17.38 17.20 26.37
N LEU A 61 -18.32 17.33 25.44
CA LEU A 61 -18.16 16.87 24.07
C LEU A 61 -17.44 17.91 23.21
N ASN A 62 -16.26 17.58 22.70
CA ASN A 62 -15.53 18.37 21.71
C ASN A 62 -15.39 17.58 20.41
N ALA A 63 -15.41 18.28 19.27
CA ALA A 63 -15.28 17.64 17.96
C ALA A 63 -13.96 16.83 17.80
N SER A 64 -12.90 17.25 18.50
CA SER A 64 -11.60 16.55 18.52
C SER A 64 -11.66 15.15 19.16
N ASP A 65 -12.60 14.93 20.10
CA ASP A 65 -12.72 13.69 20.85
C ASP A 65 -13.39 12.56 20.04
N PHE A 66 -13.93 12.90 18.86
CA PHE A 66 -14.60 12.00 17.93
C PHE A 66 -13.76 11.69 16.68
N ASN A 67 -12.45 11.68 16.83
CA ASN A 67 -11.55 11.38 15.72
C ASN A 67 -11.58 9.89 15.38
N ALA A 68 -12.13 9.54 14.22
CA ALA A 68 -12.23 8.17 13.72
C ALA A 68 -10.87 7.49 13.45
N THR A 69 -9.76 8.22 13.52
CA THR A 69 -8.42 7.67 13.36
C THR A 69 -7.78 7.18 14.66
N THR A 70 -8.40 7.50 15.80
CA THR A 70 -7.93 7.09 17.14
C THR A 70 -8.88 6.08 17.76
N SER A 71 -8.35 5.17 18.60
CA SER A 71 -9.17 4.17 19.30
C SER A 71 -10.19 4.82 20.25
N SER A 72 -9.79 5.88 20.97
CA SER A 72 -10.67 6.65 21.86
C SER A 72 -11.77 7.38 21.08
N GLY A 73 -11.42 7.95 19.93
CA GLY A 73 -12.41 8.62 19.08
C GLY A 73 -13.43 7.65 18.49
N MET A 74 -13.02 6.44 18.12
CA MET A 74 -13.92 5.37 17.68
C MET A 74 -14.83 4.88 18.79
N GLU A 75 -14.34 4.79 20.03
CA GLU A 75 -15.15 4.42 21.19
C GLU A 75 -16.20 5.51 21.50
N ASN A 76 -15.81 6.77 21.45
CA ASN A 76 -16.73 7.90 21.65
C ASN A 76 -17.80 7.97 20.54
N LEU A 77 -17.43 7.71 19.28
CA LEU A 77 -18.40 7.59 18.18
C LEU A 77 -19.37 6.44 18.39
N ALA A 78 -18.90 5.30 18.90
CA ALA A 78 -19.76 4.18 19.21
C ALA A 78 -20.74 4.49 20.36
N LYS A 79 -20.30 5.20 21.40
CA LYS A 79 -21.16 5.69 22.50
C LYS A 79 -22.20 6.68 22.01
N LEU A 80 -21.80 7.62 21.16
CA LEU A 80 -22.71 8.57 20.53
C LEU A 80 -23.73 7.86 19.63
N GLY A 81 -23.30 6.83 18.90
CA GLY A 81 -24.16 6.00 18.08
C GLY A 81 -25.16 5.14 18.90
N ALA A 82 -24.79 4.74 20.09
CA ALA A 82 -25.69 4.02 21.00
C ALA A 82 -26.79 4.92 21.57
N TYR A 83 -26.50 6.22 21.73
CA TYR A 83 -27.49 7.21 22.15
C TYR A 83 -28.62 7.39 21.14
N ASP A 84 -28.28 7.52 19.87
CA ASP A 84 -29.26 7.69 18.80
C ASP A 84 -28.91 6.91 17.54
N SER A 85 -29.19 5.61 17.61
CA SER A 85 -28.95 4.70 16.47
C SER A 85 -29.81 5.07 15.24
N GLY A 86 -30.98 5.70 15.45
CA GLY A 86 -31.85 6.16 14.37
C GLY A 86 -31.26 7.36 13.64
N GLN A 87 -30.75 8.36 14.36
CA GLN A 87 -30.08 9.51 13.75
C GLN A 87 -28.75 9.12 13.09
N VAL A 88 -27.96 8.25 13.71
CA VAL A 88 -26.73 7.73 13.10
C VAL A 88 -27.06 6.99 11.81
N ALA A 89 -28.07 6.13 11.81
CA ALA A 89 -28.50 5.43 10.60
C ALA A 89 -29.02 6.38 9.52
N SER A 90 -29.84 7.37 9.90
CA SER A 90 -30.32 8.43 8.99
C SER A 90 -29.18 9.28 8.44
N TYR A 91 -28.21 9.59 9.30
CA TYR A 91 -27.02 10.34 8.92
C TYR A 91 -26.14 9.57 7.95
N LEU A 92 -25.87 8.30 8.23
CA LEU A 92 -25.14 7.41 7.36
C LEU A 92 -25.88 7.19 6.03
N ALA A 93 -27.21 7.16 6.03
CA ALA A 93 -28.01 7.03 4.83
C ALA A 93 -28.09 8.33 4.02
N SER A 94 -28.16 9.49 4.69
CA SER A 94 -28.23 10.82 4.05
C SER A 94 -26.87 11.40 3.68
N SER A 95 -25.82 10.98 4.37
CA SER A 95 -24.46 11.37 4.03
C SER A 95 -24.04 10.70 2.73
N ASN A 96 -23.21 11.37 1.93
CA ASN A 96 -22.58 10.78 0.73
C ASN A 96 -21.61 9.62 1.04
N LEU A 97 -21.69 9.04 2.24
CA LEU A 97 -20.90 7.90 2.67
C LEU A 97 -21.29 6.61 1.97
N LYS A 98 -22.60 6.35 1.79
CA LYS A 98 -23.07 5.14 1.13
C LYS A 98 -22.59 5.04 -0.32
N PRO A 99 -22.75 6.08 -1.17
CA PRO A 99 -22.16 6.05 -2.50
C PRO A 99 -20.64 5.92 -2.51
N ASN A 100 -19.96 6.45 -1.50
CA ASN A 100 -18.51 6.36 -1.37
C ASN A 100 -18.05 4.97 -0.89
N VAL A 101 -18.80 4.35 0.02
CA VAL A 101 -18.58 2.95 0.44
C VAL A 101 -18.87 2.00 -0.72
N ASP A 102 -19.98 2.21 -1.43
CA ASP A 102 -20.33 1.41 -2.60
C ASP A 102 -19.29 1.56 -3.72
N ARG A 103 -18.74 2.76 -3.94
CA ARG A 103 -17.62 2.98 -4.85
C ARG A 103 -16.32 2.33 -4.38
N ALA A 104 -16.00 2.41 -3.09
CA ALA A 104 -14.82 1.79 -2.54
C ALA A 104 -14.90 0.26 -2.58
N SER A 105 -16.08 -0.32 -2.35
CA SER A 105 -16.30 -1.76 -2.49
C SER A 105 -16.31 -2.19 -3.96
N GLY A 106 -16.84 -1.38 -4.88
CA GLY A 106 -16.77 -1.63 -6.32
C GLY A 106 -15.35 -1.55 -6.89
N SER A 107 -14.46 -0.77 -6.26
CA SER A 107 -13.03 -0.70 -6.65
C SER A 107 -12.21 -1.93 -6.24
N THR A 108 -12.79 -2.86 -5.50
CA THR A 108 -12.16 -4.16 -5.17
C THR A 108 -12.42 -5.23 -6.22
N ASP A 109 -13.16 -4.92 -7.28
CA ASP A 109 -13.34 -5.82 -8.42
C ASP A 109 -12.00 -6.18 -9.07
N SER A 110 -11.94 -7.39 -9.62
CA SER A 110 -10.74 -7.90 -10.26
C SER A 110 -10.30 -6.97 -11.40
N GLN A 111 -9.18 -6.30 -11.23
CA GLN A 111 -8.60 -5.49 -12.28
C GLN A 111 -7.84 -6.38 -13.26
N LYS A 112 -8.01 -6.10 -14.54
CA LYS A 112 -7.33 -6.80 -15.63
C LYS A 112 -6.54 -5.79 -16.43
N ALA A 113 -5.34 -6.17 -16.83
CA ALA A 113 -4.51 -5.37 -17.71
C ALA A 113 -4.17 -6.18 -18.96
N ASN A 114 -4.28 -5.57 -20.11
CA ASN A 114 -3.88 -6.12 -21.40
C ASN A 114 -2.98 -5.11 -22.09
N GLY A 115 -1.86 -5.56 -22.64
CA GLY A 115 -0.94 -4.70 -23.35
C GLY A 115 0.16 -5.51 -24.01
N VAL A 116 0.88 -4.86 -24.93
CA VAL A 116 2.00 -5.46 -25.66
C VAL A 116 3.29 -4.81 -25.17
N ALA A 117 4.21 -5.60 -24.65
CA ALA A 117 5.56 -5.17 -24.33
C ALA A 117 6.47 -5.42 -25.53
N LEU A 118 7.35 -4.48 -25.81
CA LEU A 118 8.34 -4.58 -26.88
C LEU A 118 9.74 -4.63 -26.25
N ALA A 119 10.62 -5.46 -26.80
CA ALA A 119 12.01 -5.50 -26.38
C ALA A 119 12.91 -5.89 -27.55
N VAL A 120 14.11 -5.33 -27.54
CA VAL A 120 15.20 -5.68 -28.44
C VAL A 120 16.43 -5.99 -27.60
N ALA A 121 17.15 -7.05 -27.96
CA ALA A 121 18.37 -7.44 -27.28
C ALA A 121 19.49 -7.72 -28.32
N LEU A 122 20.70 -7.34 -27.92
CA LEU A 122 21.94 -7.66 -28.62
C LEU A 122 22.85 -8.43 -27.65
N SER A 123 23.37 -9.55 -28.07
CA SER A 123 24.28 -10.35 -27.25
C SER A 123 25.48 -10.84 -28.05
N GLY A 124 26.62 -10.90 -27.41
CA GLY A 124 27.86 -11.55 -27.86
C GLY A 124 28.39 -12.47 -26.76
N ASP A 125 29.60 -12.95 -26.93
CA ASP A 125 30.19 -13.93 -26.00
C ASP A 125 30.38 -13.36 -24.58
N GLU A 126 30.72 -12.09 -24.47
CA GLU A 126 31.04 -11.45 -23.19
C GLU A 126 30.03 -10.34 -22.79
N TYR A 127 29.05 -10.05 -23.62
CA TYR A 127 28.11 -8.98 -23.33
C TYR A 127 26.69 -9.30 -23.79
N ARG A 128 25.76 -8.69 -23.09
CA ARG A 128 24.36 -8.63 -23.47
C ARG A 128 23.81 -7.25 -23.10
N VAL A 129 23.13 -6.64 -24.05
CA VAL A 129 22.42 -5.37 -23.84
C VAL A 129 20.99 -5.55 -24.34
N ASP A 130 20.05 -5.08 -23.57
CA ASP A 130 18.64 -5.09 -23.99
C ASP A 130 17.95 -3.79 -23.58
N ILE A 131 16.96 -3.42 -24.36
CA ILE A 131 16.06 -2.31 -24.11
C ILE A 131 14.65 -2.72 -24.50
N GLY A 132 13.68 -2.28 -23.72
CA GLY A 132 12.28 -2.58 -23.97
C GLY A 132 11.35 -1.64 -23.24
N SER A 133 10.08 -1.95 -23.27
CA SER A 133 9.03 -1.22 -22.57
C SER A 133 8.21 -2.15 -21.69
N THR A 134 7.60 -1.61 -20.64
CA THR A 134 6.45 -2.24 -20.01
C THR A 134 5.27 -2.26 -20.99
N PRO A 135 4.20 -3.05 -20.72
CA PRO A 135 3.07 -3.15 -21.64
C PRO A 135 2.53 -1.80 -22.06
N LEU A 136 2.53 -1.54 -23.35
CA LEU A 136 1.94 -0.35 -23.95
C LEU A 136 0.42 -0.43 -23.87
N GLY A 137 -0.24 0.73 -23.80
CA GLY A 137 -1.71 0.81 -23.66
C GLY A 137 -2.19 0.83 -22.21
N GLN A 138 -1.28 0.93 -21.26
CA GLN A 138 -1.58 1.15 -19.85
C GLN A 138 -1.42 2.64 -19.49
N ASP A 139 -2.05 3.07 -18.39
CA ASP A 139 -1.92 4.44 -17.88
C ASP A 139 -0.47 4.83 -17.56
N LEU A 140 0.29 3.85 -17.08
CA LEU A 140 1.72 3.99 -16.86
C LEU A 140 2.47 3.05 -17.81
N ASN A 141 3.47 3.59 -18.47
CA ASN A 141 4.44 2.82 -19.22
C ASN A 141 5.84 3.38 -18.98
N THR A 142 6.85 2.53 -19.00
CA THR A 142 8.22 2.94 -18.75
C THR A 142 9.19 2.12 -19.60
N VAL A 143 10.34 2.72 -19.89
CA VAL A 143 11.43 2.02 -20.53
C VAL A 143 12.15 1.16 -19.50
N VAL A 144 12.46 -0.06 -19.90
CA VAL A 144 13.24 -1.04 -19.14
C VAL A 144 14.40 -1.51 -19.98
N GLY A 145 15.44 -2.02 -19.38
CA GLY A 145 16.59 -2.52 -20.10
C GLY A 145 17.71 -2.93 -19.17
N GLY A 146 18.75 -3.47 -19.74
CA GLY A 146 19.90 -3.87 -18.95
C GLY A 146 21.14 -4.12 -19.79
N VAL A 147 22.25 -4.12 -19.10
CA VAL A 147 23.55 -4.52 -19.62
C VAL A 147 24.15 -5.56 -18.72
N LYS A 148 24.64 -6.63 -19.30
CA LYS A 148 25.52 -7.61 -18.67
C LYS A 148 26.82 -7.62 -19.45
N TRP A 149 27.92 -7.50 -18.74
CA TRP A 149 29.26 -7.58 -19.31
C TRP A 149 30.09 -8.53 -18.48
N SER A 150 30.68 -9.53 -19.13
CA SER A 150 31.39 -10.63 -18.44
C SER A 150 32.74 -10.91 -19.11
N PRO A 151 33.70 -9.94 -19.08
CA PRO A 151 34.99 -10.13 -19.67
C PRO A 151 35.82 -11.16 -18.91
N LYS A 152 36.57 -11.95 -19.63
CA LYS A 152 37.63 -12.79 -19.07
C LYS A 152 38.87 -11.96 -18.82
N LEU A 153 39.23 -11.76 -17.57
CA LEU A 153 40.45 -11.04 -17.18
C LEU A 153 41.69 -11.89 -17.39
N THR A 154 41.55 -13.20 -17.15
CA THR A 154 42.55 -14.24 -17.44
C THR A 154 41.84 -15.53 -17.86
N ASN A 155 42.58 -16.59 -18.14
CA ASN A 155 41.97 -17.90 -18.47
C ASN A 155 41.12 -18.46 -17.32
N TYR A 156 41.35 -18.03 -16.10
CA TYR A 156 40.69 -18.54 -14.90
C TYR A 156 39.84 -17.48 -14.16
N LEU A 157 40.04 -16.22 -14.48
CA LEU A 157 39.42 -15.11 -13.76
C LEU A 157 38.49 -14.34 -14.68
N SER A 158 37.24 -14.19 -14.28
CA SER A 158 36.25 -13.39 -14.97
C SER A 158 35.60 -12.37 -14.07
N LEU A 159 35.26 -11.24 -14.63
CA LEU A 159 34.45 -10.21 -13.99
C LEU A 159 33.06 -10.24 -14.60
N ILE A 160 32.03 -10.19 -13.75
CA ILE A 160 30.62 -10.13 -14.22
C ILE A 160 30.04 -8.83 -13.68
N PHE A 161 29.68 -7.95 -14.57
CA PHE A 161 28.97 -6.72 -14.27
C PHE A 161 27.54 -6.84 -14.81
N THR A 162 26.55 -6.45 -14.01
CA THR A 162 25.18 -6.33 -14.45
C THR A 162 24.62 -5.00 -14.00
N GLY A 163 24.07 -4.22 -14.94
CA GLY A 163 23.33 -3.00 -14.67
C GLY A 163 21.93 -3.14 -15.27
N GLU A 164 20.89 -2.85 -14.52
CA GLU A 164 19.53 -3.07 -15.02
C GLU A 164 18.50 -2.10 -14.47
N ARG A 165 17.51 -1.84 -15.31
CA ARG A 165 16.23 -1.27 -14.95
C ARG A 165 15.16 -2.25 -15.39
N ARG A 166 14.48 -2.89 -14.45
CA ARG A 166 13.46 -3.90 -14.71
C ARG A 166 12.17 -3.56 -13.98
N SER A 167 11.04 -3.79 -14.62
CA SER A 167 9.76 -3.72 -13.95
C SER A 167 9.56 -4.95 -13.06
N LEU A 168 9.01 -4.75 -11.86
CA LEU A 168 8.57 -5.86 -11.00
C LEU A 168 7.25 -6.41 -11.55
N THR A 169 7.17 -7.74 -11.66
CA THR A 169 6.03 -8.44 -12.27
C THR A 169 5.24 -9.28 -11.26
N ASP A 170 5.52 -9.11 -9.97
CA ASP A 170 4.94 -9.93 -8.89
C ASP A 170 3.43 -9.69 -8.71
N SER A 171 2.95 -8.52 -9.12
CA SER A 171 1.53 -8.15 -9.08
C SER A 171 1.18 -7.16 -10.20
N LEU A 172 -0.10 -7.04 -10.52
CA LEU A 172 -0.56 -6.00 -11.46
C LEU A 172 -0.19 -4.60 -10.97
N LEU A 173 -0.29 -4.36 -9.66
CA LEU A 173 0.09 -3.08 -9.07
C LEU A 173 1.56 -2.75 -9.32
N SER A 174 2.47 -3.70 -9.09
CA SER A 174 3.90 -3.49 -9.30
C SER A 174 4.29 -3.43 -10.78
N TRP A 175 3.59 -4.15 -11.64
CA TRP A 175 3.94 -4.28 -13.05
C TRP A 175 3.46 -3.11 -13.91
N VAL A 176 2.16 -2.85 -13.91
CA VAL A 176 1.52 -1.85 -14.80
C VAL A 176 0.91 -0.69 -14.04
N GLY A 177 0.85 -0.79 -12.71
CA GLY A 177 0.12 0.14 -11.87
C GLY A 177 -1.38 -0.10 -11.89
N LEU A 178 -2.05 0.48 -10.92
CA LEU A 178 -3.51 0.44 -10.81
C LEU A 178 -4.04 1.85 -10.64
N LYS A 179 -5.07 2.17 -11.41
CA LYS A 179 -5.76 3.46 -11.32
C LYS A 179 -6.80 3.40 -10.22
N ASP A 180 -6.69 4.30 -9.27
CA ASP A 180 -7.74 4.53 -8.30
C ASP A 180 -8.89 5.28 -8.98
N SER A 181 -10.03 4.63 -9.14
CA SER A 181 -11.21 5.17 -9.81
C SER A 181 -11.79 6.40 -9.10
N TYR A 182 -11.47 6.59 -7.84
CA TYR A 182 -11.98 7.71 -7.05
C TYR A 182 -11.10 8.97 -7.16
N SER A 183 -9.80 8.84 -6.91
CA SER A 183 -8.87 9.96 -7.00
C SER A 183 -8.39 10.23 -8.42
N GLY A 184 -8.61 9.29 -9.34
CA GLY A 184 -8.07 9.31 -10.70
C GLY A 184 -6.56 9.12 -10.78
N LYS A 185 -5.89 8.89 -9.66
CA LYS A 185 -4.44 8.70 -9.59
C LYS A 185 -4.07 7.26 -9.87
N THR A 186 -2.98 7.07 -10.58
CA THR A 186 -2.40 5.75 -10.82
C THR A 186 -1.26 5.51 -9.84
N TRP A 187 -1.24 4.33 -9.24
CA TRP A 187 -0.31 3.88 -8.21
C TRP A 187 0.45 2.66 -8.69
N GLY A 188 1.69 2.53 -8.26
CA GLY A 188 2.48 1.32 -8.54
C GLY A 188 3.44 1.49 -9.70
N GLN A 189 3.50 0.53 -10.62
CA GLN A 189 4.50 0.40 -11.66
C GLN A 189 5.92 0.56 -11.10
N VAL A 190 6.34 -0.41 -10.31
CA VAL A 190 7.63 -0.36 -9.62
C VAL A 190 8.72 -0.87 -10.53
N THR A 191 9.79 -0.11 -10.65
CA THR A 191 11.01 -0.51 -11.34
C THR A 191 12.14 -0.74 -10.35
N LYS A 192 12.87 -1.82 -10.54
CA LYS A 192 14.12 -2.16 -9.88
C LYS A 192 15.27 -1.57 -10.71
N ASN A 193 16.05 -0.69 -10.14
CA ASN A 193 17.12 0.02 -10.81
C ASN A 193 18.43 -0.18 -10.03
N GLY A 194 19.46 -0.67 -10.67
CA GLY A 194 20.74 -0.89 -10.00
C GLY A 194 21.59 -1.92 -10.72
N GLY A 195 22.49 -2.55 -9.98
CA GLY A 195 23.39 -3.52 -10.58
C GLY A 195 24.19 -4.32 -9.58
N THR A 196 24.92 -5.27 -10.11
CA THR A 196 25.82 -6.17 -9.38
C THR A 196 27.17 -6.24 -10.05
N LEU A 197 28.18 -6.47 -9.23
CA LEU A 197 29.54 -6.79 -9.66
C LEU A 197 29.97 -8.09 -8.97
N GLN A 198 30.50 -9.03 -9.74
CA GLN A 198 30.99 -10.31 -9.21
C GLN A 198 32.33 -10.64 -9.85
N LEU A 199 33.27 -11.04 -9.05
CA LEU A 199 34.51 -11.63 -9.46
C LEU A 199 34.40 -13.15 -9.31
N SER A 200 34.77 -13.89 -10.35
CA SER A 200 34.70 -15.36 -10.35
C SER A 200 36.03 -15.93 -10.83
N TYR A 201 36.55 -16.87 -10.07
CA TYR A 201 37.73 -17.67 -10.40
C TYR A 201 37.33 -19.13 -10.57
N ASP A 202 37.82 -19.78 -11.61
CA ASP A 202 37.59 -21.19 -11.90
C ASP A 202 38.80 -21.75 -12.65
N ASP A 203 39.53 -22.71 -12.08
CA ASP A 203 40.64 -23.39 -12.73
C ASP A 203 40.31 -24.81 -13.20
N GLY A 204 39.04 -25.20 -13.06
CA GLY A 204 38.51 -26.52 -13.41
C GLY A 204 38.39 -27.47 -12.21
N ASP A 205 39.28 -27.40 -11.27
CA ASP A 205 39.32 -28.26 -10.04
C ASP A 205 38.74 -27.51 -8.83
N ALA A 206 38.95 -26.23 -8.77
CA ALA A 206 38.49 -25.37 -7.69
C ALA A 206 37.97 -24.03 -8.27
N GLY A 207 37.07 -23.42 -7.55
CA GLY A 207 36.65 -22.08 -7.88
C GLY A 207 36.05 -21.36 -6.68
N PHE A 208 36.04 -20.04 -6.81
CA PHE A 208 35.34 -19.17 -5.88
C PHE A 208 34.70 -18.01 -6.62
N TYR A 209 33.70 -17.45 -6.02
CA TYR A 209 33.16 -16.18 -6.46
C TYR A 209 32.85 -15.28 -5.26
N VAL A 210 32.95 -14.00 -5.48
CA VAL A 210 32.56 -12.95 -4.54
C VAL A 210 31.92 -11.83 -5.32
N GLY A 211 30.82 -11.33 -4.82
CA GLY A 211 30.09 -10.26 -5.49
C GLY A 211 29.20 -9.47 -4.55
N GLY A 212 28.71 -8.37 -5.08
CA GLY A 212 27.76 -7.53 -4.38
C GLY A 212 27.09 -6.58 -5.33
N GLY A 213 26.05 -5.93 -4.83
CA GLY A 213 25.32 -4.95 -5.61
C GLY A 213 24.26 -4.24 -4.80
N GLY A 214 23.55 -3.36 -5.49
CA GLY A 214 22.47 -2.61 -4.87
C GLY A 214 21.41 -2.22 -5.89
N TYR A 215 20.19 -2.08 -5.39
CA TYR A 215 19.04 -1.72 -6.18
C TYR A 215 18.16 -0.70 -5.48
N SER A 216 17.63 0.23 -6.25
CA SER A 216 16.56 1.14 -5.83
C SER A 216 15.26 0.71 -6.49
N TYR A 217 14.21 0.66 -5.70
CA TYR A 217 12.85 0.34 -6.15
C TYR A 217 12.05 1.64 -6.19
N LEU A 218 11.64 2.02 -7.38
CA LEU A 218 10.97 3.28 -7.64
C LEU A 218 9.64 3.01 -8.35
N GLY A 219 8.57 3.61 -7.84
CA GLY A 219 7.25 3.49 -8.44
C GLY A 219 6.44 4.77 -8.34
N GLN A 220 5.35 4.83 -9.08
CA GLN A 220 4.47 6.00 -9.12
C GLN A 220 3.60 6.04 -7.84
N ASN A 221 3.64 7.17 -7.12
CA ASN A 221 2.87 7.43 -5.90
C ASN A 221 3.05 6.37 -4.79
N VAL A 222 4.12 5.60 -4.81
CA VAL A 222 4.47 4.61 -3.78
C VAL A 222 5.82 4.96 -3.15
N ALA A 223 6.03 4.51 -1.92
CA ALA A 223 7.30 4.72 -1.24
C ALA A 223 8.43 4.01 -1.99
N SER A 224 9.56 4.68 -2.14
CA SER A 224 10.79 4.07 -2.66
C SER A 224 11.42 3.15 -1.62
N ASN A 225 12.13 2.13 -2.10
CA ASN A 225 12.89 1.23 -1.26
C ASN A 225 14.26 0.99 -1.86
N THR A 226 15.22 0.52 -1.07
CA THR A 226 16.56 0.15 -1.51
C THR A 226 16.93 -1.21 -0.96
N SER A 227 17.73 -1.97 -1.73
CA SER A 227 18.33 -3.21 -1.27
C SER A 227 19.82 -3.24 -1.58
N ILE A 228 20.58 -3.84 -0.69
CA ILE A 228 21.98 -4.18 -0.88
C ILE A 228 22.09 -5.68 -0.76
N ASN A 229 22.85 -6.30 -1.65
CA ASN A 229 23.11 -7.72 -1.64
C ASN A 229 24.61 -7.98 -1.72
N ALA A 230 25.04 -9.07 -1.09
CA ALA A 230 26.38 -9.61 -1.21
C ALA A 230 26.28 -11.13 -1.33
N ASN A 231 27.15 -11.70 -2.13
CA ASN A 231 27.22 -13.14 -2.32
C ASN A 231 28.68 -13.60 -2.43
N ALA A 232 28.95 -14.77 -1.86
CA ALA A 232 30.24 -15.43 -1.99
C ALA A 232 30.03 -16.94 -1.96
N GLY A 233 30.89 -17.65 -2.64
CA GLY A 233 30.87 -19.10 -2.62
C GLY A 233 32.20 -19.67 -3.09
N VAL A 234 32.46 -20.92 -2.67
CA VAL A 234 33.59 -21.72 -3.09
C VAL A 234 33.11 -23.10 -3.50
N TYR A 235 33.80 -23.70 -4.42
CA TYR A 235 33.57 -25.08 -4.79
C TYR A 235 34.89 -25.78 -5.07
N LEU A 236 34.91 -27.09 -4.82
CA LEU A 236 36.03 -27.97 -5.06
C LEU A 236 35.50 -29.20 -5.81
N ARG A 237 36.20 -29.61 -6.84
CA ARG A 237 35.91 -30.85 -7.59
C ARG A 237 37.05 -31.86 -7.27
N PRO A 238 36.93 -32.64 -6.22
CA PRO A 238 38.05 -33.49 -5.73
C PRO A 238 38.32 -34.67 -6.65
N TYR A 239 37.52 -34.90 -7.68
CA TYR A 239 37.69 -35.98 -8.62
C TYR A 239 37.25 -35.51 -10.03
N HIS A 240 38.25 -35.37 -10.91
CA HIS A 240 38.05 -35.14 -12.31
C HIS A 240 38.60 -36.35 -13.07
N ASP A 241 37.71 -37.23 -13.54
CA ASP A 241 38.12 -38.37 -14.36
C ASP A 241 38.13 -37.92 -15.84
N GLU A 242 39.32 -37.68 -16.37
CA GLU A 242 39.51 -37.29 -17.78
C GLU A 242 39.29 -38.45 -18.76
N TYR A 243 38.98 -39.66 -18.26
CA TYR A 243 38.82 -40.84 -19.06
C TYR A 243 37.39 -41.43 -18.95
N ARG A 244 36.47 -40.85 -19.75
CA ARG A 244 35.35 -41.60 -20.35
C ARG A 244 34.82 -40.89 -21.58
#